data_11e5f4832592aa99a30fcb17fb06e2b9
#
_entry.id   11e5f4832592aa99a30fcb17fb06e2b9
#
_cell.length_a   1.000
_cell.length_b   1.000
_cell.length_c   1.000
_cell.angle_alpha   90.00
_cell.angle_beta   90.00
_cell.angle_gamma   90.00
#
_symmetry.space_group_name_H-M   'P 1'
#
loop_
_entity.id
_entity.type
_entity.pdbx_description
1 polymer ?
#
loop_
_entity_poly.entity_id
_entity_poly.type
_entity_poly.pdbx_seq_one_letter_code
_entity_poly.pdbx_strand_id
1 'polypeptide(L)'
;MFEKSVVFTCGKEEYAVPVGQVVSIEKVEQITPIPHLPNYLLGYTRIRGELVPVIDFQFILYGQRTEGEQSRIVVMNTDVINFGLVVADAKEILDISPDVLKQLGLVSYAKTKYFTAVANFEDRMITCVDPKVLVESLEGIREIVHYMQTVENTNVNA
;
A
#
# COMPACT_ATOMS: atom_id res chain seq x y z
N MET A 1 -5.55 18.90 -15.89
CA MET A 1 -5.18 17.49 -15.98
C MET A 1 -5.71 16.73 -14.76
N PHE A 2 -6.35 15.60 -14.98
CA PHE A 2 -6.87 14.75 -13.90
C PHE A 2 -5.97 13.56 -13.72
N GLU A 3 -5.78 13.17 -12.48
CA GLU A 3 -5.08 11.93 -12.16
C GLU A 3 -6.07 10.93 -11.62
N LYS A 4 -6.16 9.75 -12.29
CA LYS A 4 -7.01 8.66 -11.81
C LYS A 4 -6.34 8.01 -10.61
N SER A 5 -7.09 7.85 -9.56
CA SER A 5 -6.59 7.30 -8.30
C SER A 5 -7.53 6.22 -7.76
N VAL A 6 -6.95 5.20 -7.16
CA VAL A 6 -7.72 4.19 -6.43
C VAL A 6 -7.93 4.72 -5.02
N VAL A 7 -9.19 4.86 -4.63
CA VAL A 7 -9.57 5.34 -3.29
C VAL A 7 -9.90 4.14 -2.41
N PHE A 8 -9.29 4.11 -1.24
CA PHE A 8 -9.52 3.05 -0.28
C PHE A 8 -9.65 3.64 1.13
N THR A 9 -10.22 2.86 2.03
CA THR A 9 -10.35 3.26 3.43
C THR A 9 -9.35 2.51 4.30
N CYS A 10 -8.93 3.18 5.35
CA CYS A 10 -8.08 2.61 6.39
C CYS A 10 -8.48 3.30 7.68
N GLY A 11 -8.86 2.51 8.67
CA GLY A 11 -9.55 3.08 9.82
C GLY A 11 -10.86 3.69 9.35
N LYS A 12 -11.10 4.95 9.67
CA LYS A 12 -12.30 5.69 9.24
C LYS A 12 -11.98 6.72 8.15
N GLU A 13 -10.75 6.75 7.68
CA GLU A 13 -10.29 7.77 6.75
C GLU A 13 -10.12 7.22 5.34
N GLU A 14 -10.15 8.11 4.36
CA GLU A 14 -9.96 7.76 2.97
C GLU A 14 -8.58 8.15 2.49
N TYR A 15 -8.00 7.28 1.65
CA TYR A 15 -6.68 7.47 1.06
C TYR A 15 -6.75 7.16 -0.42
N ALA A 16 -5.77 7.64 -1.18
CA ALA A 16 -5.71 7.38 -2.61
C ALA A 16 -4.27 7.15 -3.05
N VAL A 17 -4.13 6.26 -4.04
CA VAL A 17 -2.86 6.02 -4.73
C VAL A 17 -3.09 6.13 -6.23
N PRO A 18 -2.08 6.55 -7.01
CA PRO A 18 -2.25 6.65 -8.47
C PRO A 18 -2.57 5.30 -9.10
N VAL A 19 -3.58 5.28 -9.97
CA VAL A 19 -4.01 4.04 -10.63
C VAL A 19 -2.90 3.44 -11.49
N GLY A 20 -2.01 4.28 -12.02
CA GLY A 20 -0.89 3.82 -12.84
C GLY A 20 0.10 2.93 -12.10
N GLN A 21 0.11 2.96 -10.78
CA GLN A 21 0.98 2.11 -9.95
C GLN A 21 0.25 0.89 -9.39
N VAL A 22 -1.05 0.77 -9.63
CA VAL A 22 -1.84 -0.37 -9.16
C VAL A 22 -1.85 -1.46 -10.22
N VAL A 23 -1.41 -2.65 -9.83
CA VAL A 23 -1.42 -3.83 -10.70
C VAL A 23 -2.79 -4.50 -10.64
N SER A 24 -3.31 -4.70 -9.43
CA SER A 24 -4.59 -5.38 -9.21
C SER A 24 -5.10 -5.11 -7.80
N ILE A 25 -6.37 -5.45 -7.58
CA ILE A 25 -7.01 -5.41 -6.26
C ILE A 25 -7.52 -6.81 -6.00
N GLU A 26 -7.03 -7.45 -4.94
CA GLU A 26 -7.29 -8.85 -4.65
C GLU A 26 -7.98 -9.01 -3.30
N LYS A 27 -8.66 -10.13 -3.11
CA LYS A 27 -9.16 -10.50 -1.79
C LYS A 27 -8.01 -10.93 -0.89
N VAL A 28 -8.19 -10.75 0.40
CA VAL A 28 -7.19 -11.17 1.38
C VAL A 28 -7.35 -12.68 1.61
N GLU A 29 -6.48 -13.46 0.99
CA GLU A 29 -6.50 -14.92 1.08
C GLU A 29 -5.08 -15.47 1.14
N GLN A 30 -4.87 -16.57 1.85
CA GLN A 30 -3.65 -17.40 1.82
C GLN A 30 -2.35 -16.62 1.92
N ILE A 31 -2.25 -15.77 2.93
CA ILE A 31 -0.99 -15.07 3.21
C ILE A 31 -0.10 -15.99 4.04
N THR A 32 1.12 -16.24 3.54
CA THR A 32 2.10 -17.04 4.26
C THR A 32 2.90 -16.12 5.18
N PRO A 33 2.83 -16.30 6.50
CA PRO A 33 3.55 -15.44 7.43
C PRO A 33 5.06 -15.68 7.38
N ILE A 34 5.82 -14.63 7.67
CA ILE A 34 7.28 -14.68 7.75
C ILE A 34 7.66 -14.31 9.18
N PRO A 35 8.22 -15.28 9.97
CA PRO A 35 8.60 -14.98 11.34
C PRO A 35 9.82 -14.06 11.40
N HIS A 36 9.93 -13.31 12.49
CA HIS A 36 11.07 -12.45 12.82
C HIS A 36 11.26 -11.23 11.92
N LEU A 37 10.27 -10.89 11.08
CA LEU A 37 10.28 -9.65 10.30
C LEU A 37 9.36 -8.60 10.96
N PRO A 38 9.45 -7.34 10.51
CA PRO A 38 8.66 -6.26 11.13
C PRO A 38 7.16 -6.55 11.18
N ASN A 39 6.49 -6.04 12.21
CA ASN A 39 5.08 -6.34 12.46
C ASN A 39 4.13 -5.81 11.40
N TYR A 40 4.51 -4.79 10.62
CA TYR A 40 3.65 -4.30 9.54
C TYR A 40 3.54 -5.32 8.39
N LEU A 41 4.48 -6.25 8.29
CA LEU A 41 4.49 -7.27 7.24
C LEU A 41 3.66 -8.46 7.70
N LEU A 42 2.57 -8.72 6.99
CA LEU A 42 1.72 -9.88 7.25
C LEU A 42 2.35 -11.18 6.75
N GLY A 43 3.15 -11.08 5.70
CA GLY A 43 3.77 -12.23 5.07
C GLY A 43 3.88 -11.99 3.58
N TYR A 44 3.76 -13.06 2.80
CA TYR A 44 3.74 -12.95 1.35
C TYR A 44 2.64 -13.82 0.77
N THR A 45 2.25 -13.50 -0.45
CA THR A 45 1.26 -14.27 -1.19
C THR A 45 1.64 -14.31 -2.66
N ARG A 46 1.07 -15.25 -3.40
CA ARG A 46 1.31 -15.35 -4.83
C ARG A 46 0.20 -14.65 -5.59
N ILE A 47 0.58 -13.63 -6.35
CA ILE A 47 -0.34 -12.87 -7.20
C ILE A 47 0.11 -13.04 -8.64
N ARG A 48 -0.73 -13.65 -9.47
CA ARG A 48 -0.43 -13.84 -10.90
C ARG A 48 0.92 -14.51 -11.16
N GLY A 49 1.26 -15.49 -10.32
CA GLY A 49 2.51 -16.22 -10.44
C GLY A 49 3.71 -15.58 -9.81
N GLU A 50 3.57 -14.40 -9.23
CA GLU A 50 4.65 -13.63 -8.63
C GLU A 50 4.48 -13.57 -7.11
N LEU A 51 5.56 -13.73 -6.37
CA LEU A 51 5.53 -13.61 -4.92
C LEU A 51 5.57 -12.13 -4.53
N VAL A 52 4.62 -11.73 -3.70
CA VAL A 52 4.41 -10.34 -3.33
C VAL A 52 4.35 -10.25 -1.81
N PRO A 53 5.19 -9.40 -1.17
CA PRO A 53 5.07 -9.16 0.26
C PRO A 53 3.80 -8.35 0.53
N VAL A 54 3.13 -8.67 1.64
CA VAL A 54 1.84 -8.10 2.00
C VAL A 54 1.99 -7.29 3.27
N ILE A 55 1.67 -6.01 3.17
CA ILE A 55 1.88 -5.01 4.20
C ILE A 55 0.52 -4.50 4.67
N ASP A 56 0.34 -4.36 5.99
CA ASP A 56 -0.91 -3.89 6.58
C ASP A 56 -0.84 -2.38 6.80
N PHE A 57 -1.56 -1.61 5.99
CA PHE A 57 -1.53 -0.16 6.04
C PHE A 57 -2.12 0.38 7.35
N GLN A 58 -3.21 -0.21 7.82
CA GLN A 58 -3.81 0.21 9.08
C GLN A 58 -2.86 0.00 10.25
N PHE A 59 -2.08 -1.08 10.22
CA PHE A 59 -1.09 -1.32 11.25
C PHE A 59 0.02 -0.26 11.20
N ILE A 60 0.47 0.11 10.00
CA ILE A 60 1.47 1.17 9.85
C ILE A 60 0.97 2.49 10.44
N LEU A 61 -0.29 2.84 10.16
CA LEU A 61 -0.83 4.14 10.57
C LEU A 61 -1.27 4.16 12.03
N TYR A 62 -1.92 3.10 12.50
CA TYR A 62 -2.64 3.12 13.78
C TYR A 62 -2.27 1.99 14.73
N GLY A 63 -1.39 1.08 14.33
CA GLY A 63 -0.99 -0.04 15.17
C GLY A 63 -2.05 -1.12 15.33
N GLN A 64 -3.07 -1.13 14.47
CA GLN A 64 -4.18 -2.09 14.53
C GLN A 64 -4.27 -2.87 13.23
N ARG A 65 -4.48 -4.18 13.32
CA ARG A 65 -4.63 -5.03 12.14
C ARG A 65 -5.91 -4.72 11.39
N THR A 66 -5.83 -4.77 10.07
CA THR A 66 -6.99 -4.66 9.20
C THR A 66 -7.82 -5.94 9.32
N GLU A 67 -9.14 -5.78 9.50
CA GLU A 67 -10.07 -6.90 9.64
C GLU A 67 -11.30 -6.66 8.76
N GLY A 68 -12.06 -7.74 8.53
CA GLY A 68 -13.33 -7.66 7.82
C GLY A 68 -13.28 -8.26 6.42
N GLU A 69 -14.44 -8.71 5.96
CA GLU A 69 -14.59 -9.35 4.66
C GLU A 69 -14.39 -8.39 3.48
N GLN A 70 -14.56 -7.10 3.72
CA GLN A 70 -14.36 -6.07 2.70
C GLN A 70 -12.89 -5.73 2.49
N SER A 71 -12.00 -6.21 3.36
CA SER A 71 -10.57 -5.91 3.23
C SER A 71 -10.04 -6.43 1.89
N ARG A 72 -9.09 -5.68 1.34
CA ARG A 72 -8.52 -5.99 0.03
C ARG A 72 -7.02 -5.77 0.06
N ILE A 73 -6.33 -6.43 -0.86
CA ILE A 73 -4.92 -6.20 -1.10
C ILE A 73 -4.83 -5.35 -2.37
N VAL A 74 -4.32 -4.14 -2.23
CA VAL A 74 -4.03 -3.28 -3.38
C VAL A 74 -2.59 -3.60 -3.79
N VAL A 75 -2.43 -4.32 -4.89
CA VAL A 75 -1.11 -4.74 -5.37
C VAL A 75 -0.51 -3.61 -6.19
N MET A 76 0.67 -3.17 -5.79
CA MET A 76 1.32 -2.00 -6.37
C MET A 76 2.70 -2.33 -6.91
N ASN A 77 3.05 -1.64 -7.98
CA ASN A 77 4.35 -1.75 -8.63
C ASN A 77 5.16 -0.47 -8.37
N THR A 78 6.33 -0.63 -7.78
CA THR A 78 7.27 0.48 -7.58
C THR A 78 8.66 0.08 -8.07
N ASP A 79 9.57 1.06 -8.16
CA ASP A 79 10.96 0.78 -8.54
C ASP A 79 11.69 -0.06 -7.50
N VAL A 80 11.23 -0.01 -6.25
CA VAL A 80 11.87 -0.70 -5.14
C VAL A 80 11.44 -2.16 -5.10
N ILE A 81 10.13 -2.40 -5.06
CA ILE A 81 9.55 -3.73 -4.95
C ILE A 81 8.07 -3.65 -5.30
N ASN A 82 7.54 -4.74 -5.87
CA ASN A 82 6.10 -4.92 -5.96
C ASN A 82 5.60 -5.40 -4.61
N PHE A 83 4.53 -4.81 -4.11
CA PHE A 83 4.00 -5.18 -2.81
C PHE A 83 2.48 -5.06 -2.80
N GLY A 84 1.87 -5.76 -1.85
CA GLY A 84 0.43 -5.66 -1.62
C GLY A 84 0.17 -4.86 -0.35
N LEU A 85 -0.71 -3.89 -0.44
CA LEU A 85 -1.13 -3.07 0.69
C LEU A 85 -2.51 -3.51 1.12
N VAL A 86 -2.63 -4.06 2.33
CA VAL A 86 -3.93 -4.46 2.89
C VAL A 86 -4.63 -3.23 3.41
N VAL A 87 -5.86 -3.02 2.95
CA VAL A 87 -6.70 -1.88 3.30
C VAL A 87 -8.07 -2.39 3.74
N ALA A 88 -8.83 -1.56 4.46
CA ALA A 88 -10.12 -1.96 5.00
C ALA A 88 -11.17 -2.17 3.90
N ASP A 89 -11.13 -1.35 2.86
CA ASP A 89 -12.04 -1.46 1.72
C ASP A 89 -11.46 -0.66 0.56
N ALA A 90 -11.55 -1.19 -0.66
CA ALA A 90 -11.17 -0.48 -1.87
C ALA A 90 -12.46 0.05 -2.50
N LYS A 91 -12.67 1.36 -2.44
CA LYS A 91 -13.97 1.95 -2.74
C LYS A 91 -14.22 2.22 -4.21
N GLU A 92 -13.31 2.93 -4.87
CA GLU A 92 -13.60 3.41 -6.22
C GLU A 92 -12.33 3.90 -6.92
N ILE A 93 -12.45 4.14 -8.21
CA ILE A 93 -11.46 4.87 -8.99
C ILE A 93 -12.04 6.27 -9.21
N LEU A 94 -11.29 7.28 -8.83
CA LEU A 94 -11.74 8.66 -8.84
C LEU A 94 -10.75 9.53 -9.61
N ASP A 95 -11.28 10.41 -10.46
CA ASP A 95 -10.47 11.45 -11.12
C ASP A 95 -10.24 12.60 -10.13
N ILE A 96 -8.97 12.89 -9.85
CA ILE A 96 -8.61 13.96 -8.94
C ILE A 96 -7.95 15.08 -9.72
N SER A 97 -8.62 16.23 -9.77
CA SER A 97 -8.09 17.41 -10.42
C SER A 97 -7.03 18.07 -9.53
N PRO A 98 -5.95 18.63 -10.11
CA PRO A 98 -5.01 19.42 -9.33
C PRO A 98 -5.66 20.55 -8.55
N ASP A 99 -6.82 21.05 -9.01
CA ASP A 99 -7.52 22.16 -8.35
C ASP A 99 -8.00 21.84 -6.95
N VAL A 100 -8.27 20.56 -6.65
CA VAL A 100 -8.72 20.15 -5.31
C VAL A 100 -7.58 19.68 -4.41
N LEU A 101 -6.36 19.58 -4.95
CA LEU A 101 -5.20 19.12 -4.20
C LEU A 101 -4.57 20.25 -3.40
N LYS A 102 -4.28 19.96 -2.13
CA LYS A 102 -3.53 20.84 -1.27
C LYS A 102 -2.29 20.09 -0.80
N GLN A 103 -1.12 20.67 -1.07
CA GLN A 103 0.15 20.07 -0.67
C GLN A 103 0.28 20.06 0.85
N LEU A 104 0.80 18.96 1.37
CA LEU A 104 1.04 18.82 2.80
C LEU A 104 2.49 19.12 3.12
N GLY A 105 2.70 19.84 4.24
CA GLY A 105 4.04 20.08 4.76
C GLY A 105 4.64 18.89 5.51
N LEU A 106 4.02 17.71 5.38
CA LEU A 106 4.41 16.51 6.13
C LEU A 106 5.60 15.77 5.55
N VAL A 107 6.03 16.14 4.34
CA VAL A 107 7.17 15.51 3.67
C VAL A 107 8.48 15.66 4.44
N SER A 108 8.56 16.65 5.33
CA SER A 108 9.73 16.86 6.18
C SER A 108 9.79 15.92 7.38
N TYR A 109 8.70 15.21 7.68
CA TYR A 109 8.65 14.26 8.78
C TYR A 109 8.87 12.85 8.25
N ALA A 110 9.87 12.15 8.77
CA ALA A 110 10.26 10.83 8.27
C ALA A 110 9.13 9.81 8.26
N LYS A 111 8.22 9.88 9.24
CA LYS A 111 7.13 8.91 9.39
C LYS A 111 5.89 9.23 8.55
N THR A 112 5.82 10.41 7.93
CA THR A 112 4.64 10.83 7.17
C THR A 112 4.97 11.36 5.80
N LYS A 113 6.21 11.22 5.37
CA LYS A 113 6.67 11.78 4.09
C LYS A 113 5.95 11.20 2.87
N TYR A 114 5.31 10.03 3.01
CA TYR A 114 4.53 9.42 1.93
C TYR A 114 3.15 10.04 1.75
N PHE A 115 2.70 10.86 2.68
CA PHE A 115 1.49 11.67 2.51
C PHE A 115 1.86 12.93 1.74
N THR A 116 1.47 13.00 0.48
CA THR A 116 1.93 14.07 -0.42
C THR A 116 0.96 15.22 -0.53
N ALA A 117 -0.34 14.95 -0.46
CA ALA A 117 -1.38 15.97 -0.64
C ALA A 117 -2.68 15.51 -0.03
N VAL A 118 -3.61 16.43 0.13
CA VAL A 118 -4.99 16.13 0.48
C VAL A 118 -5.87 16.61 -0.66
N ALA A 119 -6.72 15.72 -1.18
CA ALA A 119 -7.76 16.08 -2.13
C ALA A 119 -8.97 16.54 -1.32
N ASN A 120 -9.27 17.81 -1.36
CA ASN A 120 -10.33 18.43 -0.57
C ASN A 120 -11.55 18.65 -1.44
N PHE A 121 -12.54 17.76 -1.30
CA PHE A 121 -13.83 17.89 -1.94
C PHE A 121 -14.82 18.54 -0.96
N GLU A 122 -15.96 18.97 -1.47
CA GLU A 122 -16.95 19.65 -0.64
C GLU A 122 -17.41 18.80 0.54
N ASP A 123 -17.58 17.50 0.32
CA ASP A 123 -18.16 16.58 1.28
C ASP A 123 -17.19 15.50 1.81
N ARG A 124 -15.93 15.53 1.38
CA ARG A 124 -14.96 14.50 1.79
C ARG A 124 -13.53 14.98 1.58
N MET A 125 -12.63 14.40 2.35
CA MET A 125 -11.20 14.64 2.21
C MET A 125 -10.50 13.30 2.00
N ILE A 126 -9.61 13.26 1.02
CA ILE A 126 -8.86 12.05 0.68
C ILE A 126 -7.36 12.38 0.74
N THR A 127 -6.62 11.63 1.55
CA THR A 127 -5.18 11.82 1.67
C THR A 127 -4.46 11.01 0.60
N CYS A 128 -3.67 11.69 -0.21
CA CYS A 128 -2.91 11.06 -1.29
C CYS A 128 -1.61 10.47 -0.75
N VAL A 129 -1.33 9.24 -1.15
CA VAL A 129 -0.17 8.48 -0.70
C VAL A 129 0.72 8.19 -1.91
N ASP A 130 2.03 8.40 -1.75
CA ASP A 130 3.02 7.99 -2.74
C ASP A 130 3.51 6.58 -2.39
N PRO A 131 3.18 5.56 -3.19
CA PRO A 131 3.54 4.17 -2.87
C PRO A 131 5.04 3.93 -2.78
N LYS A 132 5.82 4.57 -3.65
CA LYS A 132 7.27 4.42 -3.64
C LYS A 132 7.87 4.99 -2.35
N VAL A 133 7.46 6.20 -1.98
CA VAL A 133 7.94 6.82 -0.75
C VAL A 133 7.49 6.01 0.47
N LEU A 134 6.26 5.49 0.44
CA LEU A 134 5.76 4.65 1.52
C LEU A 134 6.68 3.43 1.72
N VAL A 135 6.91 2.65 0.66
CA VAL A 135 7.68 1.41 0.80
C VAL A 135 9.13 1.69 1.16
N GLU A 136 9.72 2.75 0.62
CA GLU A 136 11.09 3.14 0.97
C GLU A 136 11.23 3.58 2.44
N SER A 137 10.15 4.08 3.03
CA SER A 137 10.17 4.57 4.41
C SER A 137 10.05 3.46 5.46
N LEU A 138 9.70 2.24 5.04
CA LEU A 138 9.45 1.14 5.96
C LEU A 138 10.76 0.57 6.49
N GLU A 139 10.85 0.45 7.81
CA GLU A 139 12.01 -0.15 8.46
C GLU A 139 12.12 -1.62 8.07
N GLY A 140 13.32 -2.02 7.64
CA GLY A 140 13.58 -3.41 7.27
C GLY A 140 13.19 -3.77 5.85
N ILE A 141 12.80 -2.79 5.00
CA ILE A 141 12.34 -3.10 3.64
C ILE A 141 13.43 -3.77 2.80
N ARG A 142 14.69 -3.43 3.01
CA ARG A 142 15.79 -4.04 2.24
C ARG A 142 15.92 -5.52 2.57
N GLU A 143 15.75 -5.89 3.82
CA GLU A 143 15.77 -7.27 4.27
C GLU A 143 14.59 -8.05 3.70
N ILE A 144 13.43 -7.41 3.58
CA ILE A 144 12.25 -8.03 2.98
C ILE A 144 12.48 -8.28 1.48
N VAL A 145 13.05 -7.31 0.77
CA VAL A 145 13.37 -7.45 -0.66
C VAL A 145 14.34 -8.63 -0.85
N HIS A 146 15.38 -8.70 -0.04
CA HIS A 146 16.35 -9.78 -0.10
C HIS A 146 15.70 -11.13 0.18
N TYR A 147 14.85 -11.21 1.21
CA TYR A 147 14.14 -12.44 1.54
C TYR A 147 13.25 -12.89 0.38
N MET A 148 12.51 -11.96 -0.24
CA MET A 148 11.63 -12.31 -1.36
C MET A 148 12.41 -12.86 -2.55
N GLN A 149 13.57 -12.28 -2.85
CA GLN A 149 14.44 -12.79 -3.90
C GLN A 149 14.91 -14.20 -3.61
N THR A 150 15.26 -14.48 -2.37
CA THR A 150 15.71 -15.80 -1.93
C THR A 150 14.60 -16.85 -2.10
N VAL A 151 13.38 -16.51 -1.69
CA VAL A 151 12.23 -17.41 -1.79
C VAL A 151 11.90 -17.69 -3.27
N GLU A 152 11.93 -16.66 -4.11
CA GLU A 152 11.69 -16.81 -5.55
C GLU A 152 12.70 -17.75 -6.20
N ASN A 153 13.97 -17.57 -5.89
CA ASN A 153 15.04 -18.40 -6.43
C ASN A 153 14.90 -19.86 -6.00
N THR A 154 14.51 -20.09 -4.75
CA THR A 154 14.26 -21.43 -4.24
C THR A 154 13.11 -22.10 -4.99
N ASN A 155 12.02 -21.36 -5.24
CA ASN A 155 10.87 -21.89 -5.98
C ASN A 155 11.21 -22.24 -7.42
N VAL A 156 12.08 -21.46 -8.07
CA VAL A 156 12.51 -21.71 -9.43
C VAL A 156 13.30 -23.03 -9.52
N ASN A 157 14.05 -23.34 -8.50
CA ASN A 157 14.91 -24.53 -8.45
C ASN A 157 14.23 -25.79 -7.89
N ALA A 158 13.00 -25.65 -7.43
CA ALA A 158 12.26 -26.76 -6.82
C ALA A 158 11.61 -27.70 -7.83
#